data_46d600d52d821ca46ab3a2909ed32852
#
_entry.id   46d600d52d821ca46ab3a2909ed32852
#
_cell.length_a   1.000
_cell.length_b   1.000
_cell.length_c   1.000
_cell.angle_alpha   90.00
_cell.angle_beta   90.00
_cell.angle_gamma   90.00
#
_symmetry.space_group_name_H-M   'P 1'
#
loop_
_entity.id
_entity.type
_entity.pdbx_description
1 polymer ?
#
loop_
_entity_poly.entity_id
_entity_poly.type
_entity_poly.pdbx_seq_one_letter_code
_entity_poly.pdbx_strand_id
1 'polypeptide(L)'
;MRGRTTTVFASVYRINNVAAAGARYLSSKRPKMVKLNEEQRKEAVSPLLTQGWKMVEGRDALRKEFQFKDFNEAFGFMTRVALKAEKMDHHPEWFNVYNKVDITLSTHDCGGLSQKDVTLAKFIEAAKI
;
A
#
# COMPACT_ATOMS: atom_id res chain seq x y z
N MET A 1 -50.52 -15.38 -8.92
CA MET A 1 -49.10 -15.32 -8.58
C MET A 1 -48.65 -13.86 -8.55
N ARG A 2 -48.76 -13.25 -7.40
CA ARG A 2 -48.43 -11.83 -7.30
C ARG A 2 -47.41 -11.60 -6.19
N GLY A 3 -46.22 -11.15 -6.59
CA GLY A 3 -45.40 -10.23 -5.82
C GLY A 3 -44.70 -10.72 -4.55
N ARG A 4 -43.76 -11.65 -4.62
CA ARG A 4 -42.84 -11.92 -3.51
C ARG A 4 -41.39 -11.47 -3.77
N THR A 5 -41.16 -10.71 -4.82
CA THR A 5 -39.78 -10.34 -5.24
C THR A 5 -39.29 -9.02 -4.65
N THR A 6 -40.14 -8.19 -4.10
CA THR A 6 -39.76 -6.83 -3.71
C THR A 6 -39.15 -6.73 -2.33
N THR A 7 -39.46 -7.68 -1.41
CA THR A 7 -39.05 -7.59 0.00
C THR A 7 -37.57 -7.98 0.22
N VAL A 8 -37.02 -8.88 -0.63
CA VAL A 8 -35.64 -9.36 -0.47
C VAL A 8 -34.62 -8.31 -0.89
N PHE A 9 -34.93 -7.51 -1.92
CA PHE A 9 -34.04 -6.45 -2.38
C PHE A 9 -33.88 -5.30 -1.37
N ALA A 10 -34.93 -4.93 -0.67
CA ALA A 10 -34.89 -3.88 0.34
C ALA A 10 -34.04 -4.26 1.55
N SER A 11 -34.04 -5.54 1.94
CA SER A 11 -33.26 -6.03 3.07
C SER A 11 -31.76 -6.04 2.78
N VAL A 12 -31.35 -6.45 1.58
CA VAL A 12 -29.94 -6.48 1.16
C VAL A 12 -29.39 -5.05 1.06
N TYR A 13 -30.20 -4.11 0.58
CA TYR A 13 -29.77 -2.71 0.46
C TYR A 13 -29.55 -2.05 1.83
N ARG A 14 -30.35 -2.38 2.84
CA ARG A 14 -30.19 -1.87 4.21
C ARG A 14 -28.89 -2.38 4.87
N ILE A 15 -28.54 -3.64 4.67
CA ILE A 15 -27.33 -4.22 5.23
C ILE A 15 -26.08 -3.55 4.63
N ASN A 16 -26.08 -3.30 3.32
CA ASN A 16 -24.96 -2.64 2.66
C ASN A 16 -24.76 -1.19 3.14
N ASN A 17 -25.82 -0.47 3.38
CA ASN A 17 -25.73 0.91 3.88
C ASN A 17 -25.21 1.00 5.32
N VAL A 18 -25.58 0.07 6.17
CA VAL A 18 -25.07 0.02 7.57
C VAL A 18 -23.59 -0.32 7.59
N ALA A 19 -23.14 -1.25 6.75
CA ALA A 19 -21.72 -1.61 6.65
C ALA A 19 -20.87 -0.44 6.12
N ALA A 20 -21.34 0.30 5.12
CA ALA A 20 -20.66 1.46 4.58
C ALA A 20 -20.56 2.60 5.61
N ALA A 21 -21.62 2.87 6.38
CA ALA A 21 -21.61 3.87 7.43
C ALA A 21 -20.64 3.50 8.57
N GLY A 22 -20.59 2.24 8.97
CA GLY A 22 -19.67 1.74 9.98
C GLY A 22 -18.20 1.86 9.54
N ALA A 23 -17.90 1.53 8.28
CA ALA A 23 -16.55 1.64 7.72
C ALA A 23 -16.05 3.10 7.67
N ARG A 24 -16.92 4.06 7.33
CA ARG A 24 -16.60 5.50 7.34
C ARG A 24 -16.30 6.03 8.73
N TYR A 25 -17.08 5.61 9.73
CA TYR A 25 -16.87 6.01 11.11
C TYR A 25 -15.55 5.50 11.68
N LEU A 26 -15.20 4.25 11.40
CA LEU A 26 -13.94 3.65 11.83
C LEU A 26 -12.72 4.33 11.19
N SER A 27 -12.80 4.73 9.90
CA SER A 27 -11.68 5.39 9.22
C SER A 27 -11.39 6.79 9.76
N SER A 28 -12.37 7.50 10.34
CA SER A 28 -12.16 8.82 10.95
C SER A 28 -11.37 8.80 12.27
N LYS A 29 -11.17 7.62 12.87
CA LYS A 29 -10.49 7.43 14.17
C LYS A 29 -9.08 6.84 14.05
N ARG A 30 -8.49 6.82 12.87
CA ARG A 30 -7.15 6.26 12.68
C ARG A 30 -6.10 7.11 13.40
N PRO A 31 -5.17 6.47 14.15
CA PRO A 31 -4.07 7.21 14.74
C PRO A 31 -3.17 7.80 13.67
N LYS A 32 -2.65 8.99 13.93
CA LYS A 32 -1.70 9.67 13.06
C LYS A 32 -0.38 8.90 13.01
N MET A 33 0.18 8.70 11.82
CA MET A 33 1.47 8.04 11.64
C MET A 33 2.61 8.92 12.16
N VAL A 34 3.66 8.26 12.68
CA VAL A 34 4.85 8.90 13.24
C VAL A 34 6.08 8.50 12.42
N LYS A 35 6.98 9.45 12.18
CA LYS A 35 8.27 9.17 11.55
C LYS A 35 9.09 8.17 12.35
N LEU A 36 9.85 7.33 11.66
CA LEU A 36 10.82 6.46 12.29
C LEU A 36 11.92 7.28 12.99
N ASN A 37 12.26 6.91 14.21
CA ASN A 37 13.40 7.46 14.92
C ASN A 37 14.71 6.80 14.44
N GLU A 38 15.87 7.28 14.93
CA GLU A 38 17.18 6.78 14.53
C GLU A 38 17.37 5.29 14.77
N GLU A 39 16.93 4.79 15.92
CA GLU A 39 17.04 3.38 16.27
C GLU A 39 16.20 2.50 15.36
N GLN A 40 14.94 2.88 15.13
CA GLN A 40 14.04 2.19 14.20
C GLN A 40 14.60 2.18 12.77
N ARG A 41 15.26 3.26 12.34
CA ARG A 41 15.90 3.32 11.02
C ARG A 41 17.06 2.33 10.92
N LYS A 42 17.88 2.22 11.93
CA LYS A 42 18.98 1.25 11.94
C LYS A 42 18.46 -0.18 11.85
N GLU A 43 17.41 -0.50 12.60
CA GLU A 43 16.86 -1.86 12.63
C GLU A 43 16.06 -2.22 11.38
N ALA A 44 15.24 -1.32 10.88
CA ALA A 44 14.26 -1.61 9.83
C ALA A 44 14.66 -1.14 8.44
N VAL A 45 15.34 0.01 8.32
CA VAL A 45 15.72 0.57 7.02
C VAL A 45 17.05 0.00 6.54
N SER A 46 18.03 -0.21 7.42
CA SER A 46 19.34 -0.76 7.01
C SER A 46 19.26 -2.08 6.26
N PRO A 47 18.43 -3.06 6.66
CA PRO A 47 18.26 -4.28 5.88
C PRO A 47 17.71 -4.03 4.48
N LEU A 48 16.82 -3.06 4.31
CA LEU A 48 16.29 -2.68 3.00
C LEU A 48 17.36 -2.06 2.11
N LEU A 49 18.23 -1.23 2.67
CA LEU A 49 19.38 -0.66 1.94
C LEU A 49 20.30 -1.78 1.44
N THR A 50 20.53 -2.81 2.23
CA THR A 50 21.31 -3.99 1.85
C THR A 50 20.64 -4.75 0.68
N GLN A 51 19.31 -4.74 0.62
CA GLN A 51 18.53 -5.35 -0.47
C GLN A 51 18.48 -4.50 -1.75
N GLY A 52 19.11 -3.32 -1.76
CA GLY A 52 19.18 -2.46 -2.92
C GLY A 52 18.22 -1.26 -2.90
N TRP A 53 17.48 -1.05 -1.85
CA TRP A 53 16.75 0.21 -1.65
C TRP A 53 17.73 1.34 -1.40
N LYS A 54 17.38 2.54 -1.81
CA LYS A 54 18.20 3.74 -1.64
C LYS A 54 17.37 4.86 -1.01
N MET A 55 18.01 5.66 -0.17
CA MET A 55 17.39 6.91 0.27
C MET A 55 17.33 7.87 -0.91
N VAL A 56 16.20 8.53 -1.08
CA VAL A 56 16.04 9.60 -2.08
C VAL A 56 16.80 10.84 -1.62
N GLU A 57 17.53 11.47 -2.52
CA GLU A 57 18.21 12.72 -2.21
C GLU A 57 17.18 13.85 -2.01
N GLY A 58 17.30 14.59 -0.92
CA GLY A 58 16.43 15.71 -0.60
C GLY A 58 15.05 15.34 -0.05
N ARG A 59 14.77 14.03 0.15
CA ARG A 59 13.52 13.55 0.72
C ARG A 59 13.76 12.42 1.72
N ASP A 60 12.93 12.35 2.73
CA ASP A 60 12.87 11.19 3.62
C ASP A 60 11.98 10.11 2.98
N ALA A 61 12.56 9.38 2.03
CA ALA A 61 11.88 8.38 1.22
C ALA A 61 12.85 7.28 0.77
N LEU A 62 12.32 6.08 0.55
CA LEU A 62 13.04 4.94 -0.01
C LEU A 62 12.65 4.73 -1.46
N ARG A 63 13.63 4.42 -2.31
CA ARG A 63 13.40 4.16 -3.73
C ARG A 63 14.14 2.91 -4.19
N LYS A 64 13.49 2.12 -5.04
CA LYS A 64 14.12 0.98 -5.72
C LYS A 64 13.49 0.76 -7.09
N GLU A 65 14.32 0.45 -8.10
CA GLU A 65 13.89 0.03 -9.42
C GLU A 65 13.94 -1.50 -9.50
N PHE A 66 12.85 -2.08 -10.03
CA PHE A 66 12.72 -3.50 -10.29
C PHE A 66 12.66 -3.74 -11.78
N GLN A 67 13.31 -4.80 -12.25
CA GLN A 67 13.29 -5.22 -13.65
C GLN A 67 12.78 -6.65 -13.76
N PHE A 68 11.85 -6.87 -14.66
CA PHE A 68 11.21 -8.15 -14.89
C PHE A 68 11.51 -8.66 -16.31
N LYS A 69 11.03 -9.85 -16.63
CA LYS A 69 11.21 -10.46 -17.95
C LYS A 69 10.43 -9.66 -19.02
N ASP A 70 9.21 -9.25 -18.71
CA ASP A 70 8.30 -8.60 -19.64
C ASP A 70 7.27 -7.73 -18.89
N PHE A 71 6.39 -7.09 -19.63
CA PHE A 71 5.33 -6.24 -19.06
C PHE A 71 4.33 -7.06 -18.24
N ASN A 72 4.01 -8.27 -18.65
CA ASN A 72 3.05 -9.11 -17.92
C ASN A 72 3.54 -9.43 -16.51
N GLU A 73 4.81 -9.77 -16.37
CA GLU A 73 5.41 -9.99 -15.04
C GLU A 73 5.46 -8.70 -14.22
N ALA A 74 5.87 -7.59 -14.83
CA ALA A 74 5.90 -6.28 -14.17
C ALA A 74 4.51 -5.87 -13.68
N PHE A 75 3.49 -6.00 -14.52
CA PHE A 75 2.13 -5.63 -14.16
C PHE A 75 1.51 -6.58 -13.14
N GLY A 76 1.79 -7.87 -13.21
CA GLY A 76 1.40 -8.84 -12.18
C GLY A 76 2.00 -8.51 -10.82
N PHE A 77 3.28 -8.15 -10.79
CA PHE A 77 3.96 -7.66 -9.58
C PHE A 77 3.28 -6.38 -9.05
N MET A 78 3.03 -5.39 -9.91
CA MET A 78 2.34 -4.17 -9.54
C MET A 78 0.95 -4.45 -8.97
N THR A 79 0.22 -5.38 -9.55
CA THR A 79 -1.11 -5.78 -9.08
C THR A 79 -1.04 -6.35 -7.66
N ARG A 80 -0.09 -7.23 -7.37
CA ARG A 80 0.10 -7.79 -6.02
C ARG A 80 0.44 -6.69 -5.01
N VAL A 81 1.33 -5.79 -5.38
CA VAL A 81 1.70 -4.63 -4.53
C VAL A 81 0.51 -3.70 -4.33
N ALA A 82 -0.26 -3.43 -5.38
CA ALA A 82 -1.45 -2.58 -5.31
C ALA A 82 -2.49 -3.11 -4.32
N LEU A 83 -2.76 -4.42 -4.34
CA LEU A 83 -3.69 -5.05 -3.40
C LEU A 83 -3.22 -4.92 -1.95
N LYS A 84 -1.95 -5.09 -1.71
CA LYS A 84 -1.36 -4.91 -0.37
C LYS A 84 -1.41 -3.45 0.07
N ALA A 85 -1.05 -2.53 -0.81
CA ALA A 85 -1.07 -1.10 -0.56
C ALA A 85 -2.49 -0.62 -0.19
N GLU A 86 -3.49 -1.07 -0.93
CA GLU A 86 -4.90 -0.73 -0.66
C GLU A 86 -5.35 -1.28 0.70
N LYS A 87 -5.00 -2.51 1.02
CA LYS A 87 -5.31 -3.11 2.33
C LYS A 87 -4.67 -2.36 3.49
N MET A 88 -3.48 -1.83 3.29
CA MET A 88 -2.76 -1.04 4.29
C MET A 88 -3.20 0.42 4.34
N ASP A 89 -3.98 0.86 3.38
CA ASP A 89 -4.25 2.29 3.15
C ASP A 89 -2.93 3.09 3.12
N HIS A 90 -1.99 2.59 2.30
CA HIS A 90 -0.67 3.19 2.13
C HIS A 90 -0.16 2.92 0.73
N HIS A 91 -0.14 3.94 -0.12
CA HIS A 91 0.08 3.81 -1.56
C HIS A 91 1.49 4.23 -1.95
N PRO A 92 2.19 3.44 -2.81
CA PRO A 92 3.50 3.83 -3.31
C PRO A 92 3.38 4.93 -4.37
N GLU A 93 4.44 5.71 -4.51
CA GLU A 93 4.68 6.48 -5.72
C GLU A 93 5.43 5.55 -6.68
N TRP A 94 4.94 5.35 -7.88
CA TRP A 94 5.63 4.47 -8.81
C TRP A 94 5.51 4.91 -10.26
N PHE A 95 6.47 4.43 -11.05
CA PHE A 95 6.54 4.67 -12.47
C PHE A 95 6.85 3.35 -13.17
N ASN A 96 6.09 3.01 -14.19
CA ASN A 96 6.29 1.78 -14.94
C ASN A 96 6.50 2.09 -16.42
N VAL A 97 7.55 1.51 -17.00
CA VAL A 97 7.77 1.45 -18.44
C VAL A 97 8.13 0.01 -18.77
N TYR A 98 7.31 -0.64 -19.55
CA TYR A 98 7.48 -2.01 -20.01
C TYR A 98 7.78 -2.98 -18.84
N ASN A 99 9.01 -3.50 -18.76
CA ASN A 99 9.42 -4.47 -17.75
C ASN A 99 10.08 -3.84 -16.50
N LYS A 100 10.08 -2.53 -16.41
CA LYS A 100 10.68 -1.80 -15.27
C LYS A 100 9.62 -1.14 -14.42
N VAL A 101 9.78 -1.27 -13.11
CA VAL A 101 8.92 -0.62 -12.12
C VAL A 101 9.80 0.12 -11.12
N ASP A 102 9.67 1.42 -11.07
CA ASP A 102 10.39 2.28 -10.15
C ASP A 102 9.44 2.68 -9.01
N ILE A 103 9.80 2.33 -7.78
CA ILE A 103 8.94 2.51 -6.60
C ILE A 103 9.61 3.44 -5.61
N THR A 104 8.88 4.45 -5.17
CA THR A 104 9.27 5.34 -4.07
C THR A 104 8.25 5.22 -2.94
N LEU A 105 8.73 5.07 -1.72
CA LEU A 105 7.91 4.94 -0.51
C LEU A 105 8.20 6.07 0.46
N SER A 106 7.16 6.73 0.90
CA SER A 106 7.19 7.73 1.96
C SER A 106 5.79 7.88 2.54
N THR A 107 5.68 8.29 3.79
CA THR A 107 4.39 8.47 4.45
C THR A 107 4.01 9.94 4.48
N HIS A 108 2.99 10.30 3.71
CA HIS A 108 2.54 11.69 3.53
C HIS A 108 2.15 12.35 4.85
N ASP A 109 1.39 11.64 5.68
CA ASP A 109 0.87 12.17 6.95
C ASP A 109 1.94 12.65 7.92
N CYS A 110 3.12 12.02 7.91
CA CYS A 110 4.22 12.42 8.80
C CYS A 110 5.38 13.10 8.05
N GLY A 111 5.28 13.24 6.75
CA GLY A 111 6.29 13.88 5.91
C GLY A 111 7.62 13.11 5.83
N GLY A 112 7.59 11.78 5.92
CA GLY A 112 8.78 10.96 5.85
C GLY A 112 8.51 9.47 6.05
N LEU A 113 9.55 8.71 6.34
CA LEU A 113 9.45 7.26 6.53
C LEU A 113 8.75 6.91 7.84
N SER A 114 7.79 6.01 7.75
CA SER A 114 7.09 5.40 8.87
C SER A 114 7.17 3.88 8.81
N GLN A 115 6.60 3.20 9.79
CA GLN A 115 6.52 1.73 9.80
C GLN A 115 5.74 1.18 8.60
N LYS A 116 4.79 1.94 8.04
CA LYS A 116 4.05 1.52 6.85
C LYS A 116 4.97 1.35 5.63
N ASP A 117 5.94 2.25 5.47
CA ASP A 117 6.91 2.15 4.36
C ASP A 117 7.77 0.90 4.50
N VAL A 118 8.23 0.60 5.69
CA VAL A 118 9.01 -0.62 5.97
C VAL A 118 8.20 -1.88 5.69
N THR A 119 6.98 -1.92 6.16
CA THR A 119 6.07 -3.07 5.96
C THR A 119 5.80 -3.29 4.48
N LEU A 120 5.51 -2.22 3.74
CA LEU A 120 5.25 -2.32 2.30
C LEU A 120 6.52 -2.71 1.52
N ALA A 121 7.68 -2.14 1.86
CA ALA A 121 8.95 -2.50 1.23
C ALA A 121 9.28 -3.99 1.40
N LYS A 122 9.09 -4.54 2.59
CA LYS A 122 9.26 -5.97 2.84
C LYS A 122 8.32 -6.83 2.00
N PHE A 123 7.07 -6.41 1.89
CA PHE A 123 6.11 -7.11 1.03
C PHE A 123 6.52 -7.05 -0.44
N ILE A 124 6.97 -5.89 -0.92
CA ILE A 124 7.45 -5.70 -2.28
C ILE A 124 8.62 -6.64 -2.59
N GLU A 125 9.57 -6.76 -1.68
CA GLU A 125 10.69 -7.71 -1.85
C GLU A 125 10.21 -9.16 -1.96
N ALA A 126 9.22 -9.56 -1.19
CA ALA A 126 8.63 -10.90 -1.28
C ALA A 126 7.80 -11.11 -2.54
N ALA A 127 7.20 -10.06 -3.08
CA ALA A 127 6.32 -10.12 -4.25
C ALA A 127 7.05 -10.14 -5.60
N LYS A 128 8.34 -9.86 -5.62
CA LYS A 128 9.15 -9.76 -6.85
C LYS A 128 9.58 -11.11 -7.44
N ILE A 129 8.76 -12.06 -7.48
CA ILE A 129 9.08 -13.41 -7.99
C ILE A 129 9.01 -13.44 -9.51
#